data_aa1e32ae12471f0d4790ed71b4afc27d
#
_entry.id   aa1e32ae12471f0d4790ed71b4afc27d
#
_cell.length_a   1.000
_cell.length_b   1.000
_cell.length_c   1.000
_cell.angle_alpha   90.00
_cell.angle_beta   90.00
_cell.angle_gamma   90.00
#
_symmetry.space_group_name_H-M   'P 1'
#
loop_
_entity.id
_entity.type
_entity.pdbx_description
1 polymer ?
#
loop_
_entity_poly.entity_id
_entity_poly.type
_entity_poly.pdbx_seq_one_letter_code
_entity_poly.pdbx_strand_id
1 'polypeptide(L)'
;MKPSIILFLFISFLPKCFSQKQVTSVQQIWLGNTSQLRFSNHWGFAFDLQVRSRENFFQGISQVSSRIGAVYYLNESVRIGAGYYFADNIPRDYRKAVFQDEHTGWQQISWSNKMPRLNINQSFRLEERFRHRIINETKLGKGYNFNYRTRYNILFNIGLARKPFTPHTLAAVFYNEVYLNFGKQIVYNTFDQLRAFGGFNYTITKNANLQFGYLYSFQQLAVGNRYRNLHAVRIFYLYNLDLRKKKTTNTKAMHDVSYSGNKLNHLNNARFLAVNHHFNAKYI
;
A
#
# COMPACT_ATOMS: atom_id res chain seq x y z
N MET A 1 -15.55 -25.27 52.20
CA MET A 1 -14.89 -24.20 51.39
C MET A 1 -15.18 -24.49 49.94
N LYS A 2 -15.80 -23.60 49.23
CA LYS A 2 -16.22 -23.80 47.82
C LYS A 2 -15.00 -23.88 46.93
N PRO A 3 -14.88 -24.86 46.00
CA PRO A 3 -13.68 -25.08 45.16
C PRO A 3 -13.33 -23.86 44.28
N SER A 4 -14.23 -22.95 44.09
CA SER A 4 -14.02 -21.71 43.29
C SER A 4 -13.00 -20.72 43.89
N ILE A 5 -12.78 -20.74 45.18
CA ILE A 5 -11.84 -19.81 45.84
C ILE A 5 -10.39 -20.30 45.67
N ILE A 6 -10.18 -21.61 45.55
CA ILE A 6 -8.83 -22.20 45.38
C ILE A 6 -8.32 -21.96 43.94
N LEU A 7 -9.21 -21.95 42.96
CA LEU A 7 -8.84 -21.67 41.57
C LEU A 7 -8.41 -20.20 41.36
N PHE A 8 -9.02 -19.26 42.06
CA PHE A 8 -8.68 -17.84 41.96
C PHE A 8 -7.32 -17.49 42.62
N LEU A 9 -6.93 -18.23 43.66
CA LEU A 9 -5.65 -18.07 44.32
C LEU A 9 -4.48 -18.63 43.51
N PHE A 10 -4.71 -19.62 42.62
CA PHE A 10 -3.66 -20.19 41.77
C PHE A 10 -3.31 -19.30 40.57
N ILE A 11 -4.26 -18.48 40.08
CA ILE A 11 -4.03 -17.56 38.96
C ILE A 11 -3.19 -16.35 39.37
N SER A 12 -3.21 -15.97 40.65
CA SER A 12 -2.42 -14.84 41.18
C SER A 12 -0.93 -15.14 41.38
N PHE A 13 -0.51 -16.40 41.31
CA PHE A 13 0.89 -16.85 41.46
C PHE A 13 1.61 -17.16 40.17
N LEU A 14 1.04 -16.87 39.01
CA LEU A 14 1.78 -17.00 37.76
C LEU A 14 2.92 -15.99 37.75
N PRO A 15 4.19 -16.43 37.74
CA PRO A 15 5.32 -15.50 37.67
C PRO A 15 5.15 -14.70 36.39
N LYS A 16 5.05 -13.37 36.54
CA LYS A 16 5.09 -12.48 35.39
C LYS A 16 6.52 -12.53 34.84
N CYS A 17 6.80 -13.48 33.97
CA CYS A 17 8.03 -13.48 33.17
C CYS A 17 8.01 -12.27 32.25
N PHE A 18 8.44 -11.13 32.75
CA PHE A 18 8.75 -9.98 31.93
C PHE A 18 10.08 -10.28 31.22
N SER A 19 10.01 -10.89 30.04
CA SER A 19 11.13 -10.85 29.11
C SER A 19 11.40 -9.36 28.80
N GLN A 20 12.53 -8.84 29.24
CA GLN A 20 12.89 -7.43 29.01
C GLN A 20 13.10 -7.24 27.52
N LYS A 21 12.13 -6.61 26.87
CA LYS A 21 12.25 -6.20 25.47
C LYS A 21 13.19 -5.02 25.39
N GLN A 22 14.27 -5.15 24.63
CA GLN A 22 15.15 -4.04 24.31
C GLN A 22 14.57 -3.27 23.12
N VAL A 23 14.09 -2.07 23.36
CA VAL A 23 13.47 -1.21 22.34
C VAL A 23 14.37 -0.01 22.10
N THR A 24 14.77 0.19 20.85
CA THR A 24 15.47 1.41 20.41
C THR A 24 14.52 2.29 19.62
N SER A 25 14.59 3.61 19.81
CA SER A 25 13.80 4.57 19.01
C SER A 25 14.71 5.32 18.05
N VAL A 26 14.24 5.48 16.80
CA VAL A 26 14.95 6.22 15.75
C VAL A 26 13.98 7.17 15.05
N GLN A 27 14.50 8.30 14.58
CA GLN A 27 13.74 9.33 13.88
C GLN A 27 14.32 9.52 12.49
N GLN A 28 13.47 9.57 11.46
CA GLN A 28 13.91 9.62 10.06
C GLN A 28 13.03 10.56 9.24
N ILE A 29 13.55 10.96 8.09
CA ILE A 29 12.77 11.54 6.98
C ILE A 29 12.80 10.54 5.83
N TRP A 30 11.62 10.24 5.30
CA TRP A 30 11.46 9.38 4.13
C TRP A 30 10.94 10.19 2.95
N LEU A 31 11.78 10.33 1.94
CA LEU A 31 11.42 10.98 0.69
C LEU A 31 11.25 9.92 -0.39
N GLY A 32 10.27 10.09 -1.25
CA GLY A 32 10.06 9.13 -2.31
C GLY A 32 9.22 9.62 -3.47
N ASN A 33 9.35 8.89 -4.57
CA ASN A 33 8.51 8.99 -5.74
C ASN A 33 7.87 7.63 -5.99
N THR A 34 6.58 7.60 -6.27
CA THR A 34 5.89 6.39 -6.73
C THR A 34 5.13 6.75 -7.99
N SER A 35 5.49 6.11 -9.09
CA SER A 35 4.92 6.37 -10.40
C SER A 35 4.28 5.11 -10.97
N GLN A 36 3.14 5.28 -11.61
CA GLN A 36 2.44 4.22 -12.31
C GLN A 36 2.00 4.72 -13.68
N LEU A 37 2.34 3.96 -14.72
CA LEU A 37 1.98 4.22 -16.11
C LEU A 37 1.05 3.10 -16.58
N ARG A 38 -0.12 3.46 -17.10
CA ARG A 38 -1.02 2.53 -17.76
C ARG A 38 -1.04 2.83 -19.24
N PHE A 39 -0.52 1.91 -20.06
CA PHE A 39 -0.40 2.12 -21.50
C PHE A 39 -1.41 1.31 -22.33
N SER A 40 -2.07 0.32 -21.72
CA SER A 40 -3.16 -0.41 -22.35
C SER A 40 -4.28 -0.72 -21.37
N ASN A 41 -5.36 -1.35 -21.84
CA ASN A 41 -6.46 -1.77 -20.96
C ASN A 41 -6.00 -2.74 -19.88
N HIS A 42 -5.03 -3.59 -20.19
CA HIS A 42 -4.55 -4.64 -19.30
C HIS A 42 -3.15 -4.42 -18.77
N TRP A 43 -2.31 -3.60 -19.40
CA TRP A 43 -0.91 -3.49 -19.03
C TRP A 43 -0.50 -2.10 -18.58
N GLY A 44 0.39 -2.08 -17.63
CA GLY A 44 1.04 -0.89 -17.10
C GLY A 44 2.40 -1.22 -16.52
N PHE A 45 3.06 -0.19 -16.04
CA PHE A 45 4.36 -0.23 -15.40
C PHE A 45 4.33 0.53 -14.09
N ALA A 46 5.00 0.04 -13.07
CA ALA A 46 5.16 0.70 -11.78
C ALA A 46 6.64 0.96 -11.49
N PHE A 47 6.90 2.13 -10.96
CA PHE A 47 8.22 2.55 -10.51
C PHE A 47 8.12 3.23 -9.15
N ASP A 48 9.09 2.97 -8.27
CA ASP A 48 9.17 3.55 -6.93
C ASP A 48 10.65 3.83 -6.61
N LEU A 49 10.93 5.02 -6.12
CA LEU A 49 12.25 5.43 -5.64
C LEU A 49 12.10 6.03 -4.25
N GLN A 50 12.91 5.59 -3.29
CA GLN A 50 12.87 6.09 -1.94
C GLN A 50 14.26 6.34 -1.39
N VAL A 51 14.39 7.43 -0.65
CA VAL A 51 15.56 7.78 0.14
C VAL A 51 15.12 7.97 1.59
N ARG A 52 15.86 7.37 2.51
CA ARG A 52 15.59 7.48 3.94
C ARG A 52 16.78 8.08 4.64
N SER A 53 16.53 9.10 5.46
CA SER A 53 17.57 9.68 6.28
C SER A 53 17.98 8.70 7.39
N ARG A 54 19.07 9.02 8.00
CA ARG A 54 19.56 8.34 9.20
C ARG A 54 18.84 8.89 10.44
N GLU A 55 19.14 8.31 11.58
CA GLU A 55 18.72 8.78 12.90
C GLU A 55 18.85 10.29 13.07
N ASN A 56 17.98 10.89 13.86
CA ASN A 56 17.92 12.34 14.11
C ASN A 56 17.71 13.21 12.84
N PHE A 57 16.87 12.70 11.92
CA PHE A 57 16.37 13.37 10.72
C PHE A 57 17.42 13.73 9.66
N PHE A 58 18.51 14.42 10.01
CA PHE A 58 19.43 15.03 9.02
C PHE A 58 20.86 14.48 9.03
N GLN A 59 21.15 13.43 9.77
CA GLN A 59 22.52 12.90 9.92
C GLN A 59 22.97 11.97 8.78
N GLY A 60 22.54 12.23 7.56
CA GLY A 60 22.92 11.45 6.38
C GLY A 60 21.85 10.47 5.91
N ILE A 61 22.20 9.63 4.96
CA ILE A 61 21.30 8.66 4.32
C ILE A 61 21.50 7.29 4.96
N SER A 62 20.41 6.60 5.30
CA SER A 62 20.42 5.24 5.84
C SER A 62 20.04 4.18 4.80
N GLN A 63 19.22 4.55 3.80
CA GLN A 63 18.81 3.63 2.75
C GLN A 63 18.44 4.41 1.48
N VAL A 64 18.85 3.87 0.36
CA VAL A 64 18.32 4.20 -0.96
C VAL A 64 17.68 2.95 -1.54
N SER A 65 16.50 3.06 -2.10
CA SER A 65 15.84 1.90 -2.69
C SER A 65 15.03 2.26 -3.92
N SER A 66 14.98 1.32 -4.86
CA SER A 66 14.18 1.41 -6.06
C SER A 66 13.34 0.15 -6.25
N ARG A 67 12.19 0.31 -6.89
CA ARG A 67 11.31 -0.80 -7.27
C ARG A 67 10.79 -0.56 -8.67
N ILE A 68 10.81 -1.60 -9.48
CA ILE A 68 10.21 -1.60 -10.81
C ILE A 68 9.34 -2.84 -10.98
N GLY A 69 8.33 -2.77 -11.84
CA GLY A 69 7.53 -3.94 -12.14
C GLY A 69 6.46 -3.71 -13.19
N ALA A 70 6.04 -4.81 -13.80
CA ALA A 70 4.89 -4.85 -14.67
C ALA A 70 3.60 -4.95 -13.84
N VAL A 71 2.53 -4.35 -14.34
CA VAL A 71 1.20 -4.36 -13.73
C VAL A 71 0.19 -4.84 -14.76
N TYR A 72 -0.58 -5.85 -14.41
CA TYR A 72 -1.68 -6.35 -15.20
C TYR A 72 -3.02 -5.99 -14.53
N TYR A 73 -3.88 -5.30 -15.25
CA TYR A 73 -5.20 -4.89 -14.79
C TYR A 73 -6.22 -5.96 -15.17
N LEU A 74 -6.72 -6.68 -14.17
CA LEU A 74 -7.83 -7.62 -14.35
C LEU A 74 -9.13 -6.85 -14.67
N ASN A 75 -9.31 -5.73 -13.97
CA ASN A 75 -10.39 -4.76 -14.20
C ASN A 75 -9.97 -3.39 -13.63
N GLU A 76 -10.87 -2.43 -13.57
CA GLU A 76 -10.55 -1.08 -13.03
C GLU A 76 -10.30 -1.07 -11.51
N SER A 77 -10.72 -2.12 -10.79
CA SER A 77 -10.57 -2.21 -9.34
C SER A 77 -9.47 -3.17 -8.90
N VAL A 78 -9.16 -4.22 -9.70
CA VAL A 78 -8.22 -5.28 -9.32
C VAL A 78 -7.06 -5.34 -10.31
N ARG A 79 -5.86 -5.38 -9.77
CA ARG A 79 -4.62 -5.52 -10.53
C ARG A 79 -3.65 -6.46 -9.84
N ILE A 80 -2.88 -7.16 -10.64
CA ILE A 80 -1.74 -7.96 -10.20
C ILE A 80 -0.45 -7.31 -10.72
N GLY A 81 0.64 -7.51 -10.03
CA GLY A 81 1.93 -6.97 -10.44
C GLY A 81 3.05 -7.87 -9.99
N ALA A 82 4.14 -7.85 -10.73
CA ALA A 82 5.36 -8.53 -10.38
C ALA A 82 6.56 -7.70 -10.82
N GLY A 83 7.68 -7.86 -10.14
CA GLY A 83 8.87 -7.11 -10.48
C GLY A 83 10.02 -7.31 -9.51
N TYR A 84 10.88 -6.32 -9.50
CA TYR A 84 12.13 -6.34 -8.77
C TYR A 84 12.27 -5.10 -7.89
N TYR A 85 12.83 -5.32 -6.71
CA TYR A 85 13.19 -4.27 -5.76
C TYR A 85 14.66 -4.40 -5.41
N PHE A 86 15.34 -3.27 -5.41
CA PHE A 86 16.71 -3.11 -4.95
C PHE A 86 16.76 -2.13 -3.80
N ALA A 87 17.55 -2.42 -2.78
CA ALA A 87 17.83 -1.48 -1.71
C ALA A 87 19.29 -1.58 -1.31
N ASP A 88 19.90 -0.43 -1.11
CA ASP A 88 21.21 -0.30 -0.49
C ASP A 88 21.05 0.27 0.92
N ASN A 89 21.42 -0.53 1.91
CA ASN A 89 21.40 -0.17 3.31
C ASN A 89 22.76 0.39 3.72
N ILE A 90 22.78 1.70 3.98
CA ILE A 90 23.99 2.46 4.27
C ILE A 90 24.23 2.44 5.78
N PRO A 91 25.34 1.90 6.25
CA PRO A 91 25.62 1.77 7.66
C PRO A 91 25.91 3.12 8.34
N ARG A 92 25.87 3.15 9.68
CA ARG A 92 26.02 4.38 10.45
C ARG A 92 27.37 5.06 10.25
N ASP A 93 28.44 4.27 10.20
CA ASP A 93 29.78 4.76 9.90
C ASP A 93 30.18 4.35 8.50
N TYR A 94 30.01 5.26 7.53
CA TYR A 94 30.36 5.02 6.14
C TYR A 94 31.86 4.80 5.89
N ARG A 95 32.72 5.12 6.88
CA ARG A 95 34.18 4.93 6.76
C ARG A 95 34.61 3.51 7.07
N LYS A 96 33.83 2.79 7.88
CA LYS A 96 34.19 1.47 8.40
C LYS A 96 33.22 0.36 8.01
N ALA A 97 32.07 0.70 7.51
CA ALA A 97 31.00 -0.25 7.33
C ALA A 97 30.69 -0.50 5.86
N VAL A 98 30.27 -1.71 5.58
CA VAL A 98 29.92 -2.17 4.26
C VAL A 98 28.47 -1.87 3.95
N PHE A 99 28.21 -1.40 2.75
CA PHE A 99 26.87 -1.25 2.20
C PHE A 99 26.26 -2.62 2.04
N GLN A 100 25.08 -2.83 2.63
CA GLN A 100 24.36 -4.09 2.50
C GLN A 100 23.28 -3.95 1.43
N ASP A 101 23.53 -4.53 0.28
CA ASP A 101 22.55 -4.63 -0.78
C ASP A 101 21.49 -5.69 -0.49
N GLU A 102 20.28 -5.40 -0.92
CA GLU A 102 19.12 -6.30 -0.88
C GLU A 102 18.48 -6.36 -2.26
N HIS A 103 18.36 -7.56 -2.78
CA HIS A 103 17.69 -7.89 -4.04
C HIS A 103 16.39 -8.62 -3.70
N THR A 104 15.27 -8.19 -4.26
CA THR A 104 13.98 -8.78 -3.92
C THR A 104 13.10 -8.93 -5.16
N GLY A 105 12.73 -10.17 -5.49
CA GLY A 105 11.60 -10.46 -6.36
C GLY A 105 10.30 -10.18 -5.61
N TRP A 106 9.28 -9.62 -6.27
CA TRP A 106 8.00 -9.39 -5.63
C TRP A 106 6.82 -9.67 -6.57
N GLN A 107 5.75 -10.21 -5.98
CA GLN A 107 4.45 -10.38 -6.61
C GLN A 107 3.38 -9.76 -5.71
N GLN A 108 2.39 -9.12 -6.31
CA GLN A 108 1.36 -8.39 -5.58
C GLN A 108 0.00 -8.51 -6.26
N ILE A 109 -1.02 -8.69 -5.46
CA ILE A 109 -2.40 -8.40 -5.84
C ILE A 109 -2.86 -7.14 -5.10
N SER A 110 -3.56 -6.26 -5.81
CA SER A 110 -4.12 -5.03 -5.23
C SER A 110 -5.54 -4.84 -5.69
N TRP A 111 -6.38 -4.35 -4.80
CA TRP A 111 -7.77 -4.02 -5.11
C TRP A 111 -8.17 -2.69 -4.48
N SER A 112 -9.06 -1.99 -5.15
CA SER A 112 -9.46 -0.63 -4.80
C SER A 112 -10.97 -0.51 -4.82
N ASN A 113 -11.55 0.00 -3.75
CA ASN A 113 -12.94 0.39 -3.65
C ASN A 113 -13.03 1.91 -3.66
N LYS A 114 -13.65 2.47 -4.70
CA LYS A 114 -13.78 3.91 -4.88
C LYS A 114 -15.21 4.32 -4.57
N MET A 115 -15.35 5.23 -3.61
CA MET A 115 -16.60 5.87 -3.21
C MET A 115 -16.47 7.38 -3.42
N PRO A 116 -17.54 8.15 -3.42
CA PRO A 116 -17.48 9.59 -3.72
C PRO A 116 -16.50 10.39 -2.85
N ARG A 117 -16.32 9.99 -1.58
CA ARG A 117 -15.43 10.67 -0.62
C ARG A 117 -14.39 9.78 0.02
N LEU A 118 -14.41 8.47 -0.24
CA LEU A 118 -13.54 7.49 0.38
C LEU A 118 -12.99 6.54 -0.67
N ASN A 119 -11.66 6.47 -0.79
CA ASN A 119 -10.99 5.43 -1.56
C ASN A 119 -10.29 4.49 -0.60
N ILE A 120 -10.63 3.19 -0.67
CA ILE A 120 -9.98 2.13 0.10
C ILE A 120 -9.11 1.34 -0.88
N ASN A 121 -7.82 1.28 -0.59
CA ASN A 121 -6.86 0.49 -1.37
C ASN A 121 -6.25 -0.58 -0.48
N GLN A 122 -6.26 -1.80 -0.95
CA GLN A 122 -5.68 -2.93 -0.24
C GLN A 122 -4.70 -3.64 -1.16
N SER A 123 -3.69 -4.25 -0.56
CA SER A 123 -2.75 -5.09 -1.30
C SER A 123 -2.18 -6.19 -0.44
N PHE A 124 -1.97 -7.33 -1.08
CA PHE A 124 -1.18 -8.43 -0.55
C PHE A 124 0.03 -8.62 -1.44
N ARG A 125 1.23 -8.70 -0.85
CA ARG A 125 2.49 -8.89 -1.56
C ARG A 125 3.29 -10.02 -0.97
N LEU A 126 3.86 -10.84 -1.83
CA LEU A 126 4.90 -11.80 -1.52
C LEU A 126 6.24 -11.25 -2.01
N GLU A 127 7.27 -11.38 -1.21
CA GLU A 127 8.63 -10.93 -1.51
C GLU A 127 9.62 -12.07 -1.25
N GLU A 128 10.51 -12.30 -2.22
CA GLU A 128 11.63 -13.23 -2.19
C GLU A 128 12.90 -12.42 -2.01
N ARG A 129 13.42 -12.38 -0.78
CA ARG A 129 14.46 -11.43 -0.38
C ARG A 129 15.81 -12.09 -0.30
N PHE A 130 16.78 -11.52 -0.98
CA PHE A 130 18.19 -11.88 -0.95
C PHE A 130 18.95 -10.69 -0.35
N ARG A 131 19.40 -10.82 0.89
CA ARG A 131 20.20 -9.80 1.57
C ARG A 131 21.63 -10.26 1.68
N HIS A 132 22.57 -9.42 1.27
CA HIS A 132 23.97 -9.74 1.35
C HIS A 132 24.37 -10.10 2.77
N ARG A 133 25.15 -11.15 2.95
CA ARG A 133 25.63 -11.57 4.28
C ARG A 133 26.61 -10.56 4.81
N ILE A 134 26.50 -10.22 6.08
CA ILE A 134 27.46 -9.40 6.80
C ILE A 134 28.22 -10.33 7.77
N ILE A 135 29.55 -10.29 7.71
CA ILE A 135 30.41 -10.98 8.66
C ILE A 135 30.62 -10.09 9.88
N ASN A 136 30.99 -8.83 9.64
CA ASN A 136 31.17 -7.79 10.66
C ASN A 136 30.94 -6.40 10.04
N GLU A 137 31.15 -5.35 10.82
CA GLU A 137 30.88 -3.96 10.43
C GLU A 137 31.70 -3.47 9.21
N THR A 138 32.75 -4.18 8.84
CA THR A 138 33.70 -3.78 7.76
C THR A 138 33.77 -4.78 6.63
N LYS A 139 33.10 -5.94 6.72
CA LYS A 139 33.25 -7.02 5.73
C LYS A 139 31.94 -7.71 5.40
N LEU A 140 31.63 -7.74 4.11
CA LEU A 140 30.56 -8.59 3.57
C LEU A 140 31.03 -10.05 3.52
N GLY A 141 30.08 -10.96 3.75
CA GLY A 141 30.27 -12.40 3.56
C GLY A 141 30.05 -12.81 2.12
N LYS A 142 30.42 -14.02 1.78
CA LYS A 142 30.07 -14.60 0.49
C LYS A 142 28.58 -14.96 0.44
N GLY A 143 27.88 -14.53 -0.62
CA GLY A 143 26.49 -14.88 -0.90
C GLY A 143 25.45 -14.13 -0.05
N TYR A 144 24.23 -14.59 -0.13
CA TYR A 144 23.04 -13.91 0.39
C TYR A 144 22.29 -14.77 1.40
N ASN A 145 21.65 -14.11 2.33
CA ASN A 145 20.64 -14.68 3.20
C ASN A 145 19.28 -14.56 2.49
N PHE A 146 18.61 -15.69 2.34
CA PHE A 146 17.32 -15.76 1.68
C PHE A 146 16.18 -15.91 2.69
N ASN A 147 15.12 -15.13 2.52
CA ASN A 147 13.85 -15.35 3.21
C ASN A 147 12.67 -14.87 2.37
N TYR A 148 11.52 -15.44 2.61
CA TYR A 148 10.24 -14.91 2.14
C TYR A 148 9.71 -13.87 3.11
N ARG A 149 8.95 -12.90 2.57
CA ARG A 149 8.20 -11.95 3.37
C ARG A 149 6.84 -11.69 2.73
N THR A 150 5.78 -11.80 3.51
CA THR A 150 4.47 -11.32 3.10
C THR A 150 4.20 -9.96 3.68
N ARG A 151 3.41 -9.17 2.95
CA ARG A 151 2.96 -7.85 3.34
C ARG A 151 1.48 -7.72 3.04
N TYR A 152 0.72 -7.24 4.01
CA TYR A 152 -0.64 -6.81 3.80
C TYR A 152 -0.76 -5.32 4.14
N ASN A 153 -1.34 -4.55 3.23
CA ASN A 153 -1.55 -3.12 3.38
C ASN A 153 -3.02 -2.79 3.18
N ILE A 154 -3.55 -1.90 4.02
CA ILE A 154 -4.83 -1.25 3.84
C ILE A 154 -4.64 0.26 3.96
N LEU A 155 -5.15 1.01 2.98
CA LEU A 155 -5.04 2.47 2.89
C LEU A 155 -6.43 3.07 2.69
N PHE A 156 -6.75 4.06 3.52
CA PHE A 156 -7.93 4.90 3.43
C PHE A 156 -7.52 6.29 2.95
N ASN A 157 -8.18 6.79 1.93
CA ASN A 157 -7.99 8.14 1.40
C ASN A 157 -9.35 8.85 1.43
N ILE A 158 -9.50 9.82 2.34
CA ILE A 158 -10.76 10.49 2.67
C ILE A 158 -10.73 11.90 2.13
N GLY A 159 -11.55 12.19 1.14
CA GLY A 159 -11.62 13.51 0.50
C GLY A 159 -12.26 14.55 1.42
N LEU A 160 -11.55 15.63 1.71
CA LEU A 160 -11.97 16.70 2.62
C LEU A 160 -12.76 17.79 1.89
N ALA A 161 -12.51 18.01 0.61
CA ALA A 161 -13.17 19.04 -0.19
C ALA A 161 -14.61 18.66 -0.58
N ARG A 162 -15.40 19.65 -1.00
CA ARG A 162 -16.76 19.43 -1.54
C ARG A 162 -16.73 18.56 -2.81
N LYS A 163 -15.76 18.78 -3.70
CA LYS A 163 -15.43 17.94 -4.86
C LYS A 163 -14.07 17.30 -4.60
N PRO A 164 -14.02 16.14 -3.93
CA PRO A 164 -12.75 15.52 -3.54
C PRO A 164 -12.00 14.94 -4.75
N PHE A 165 -10.71 14.74 -4.57
CA PHE A 165 -9.81 14.12 -5.55
C PHE A 165 -9.70 14.88 -6.89
N THR A 166 -10.06 16.15 -6.90
CA THR A 166 -9.83 17.08 -8.02
C THR A 166 -8.54 17.88 -7.78
N PRO A 167 -7.96 18.51 -8.82
CA PRO A 167 -6.80 19.39 -8.64
C PRO A 167 -7.01 20.41 -7.53
N HIS A 168 -5.95 20.70 -6.78
CA HIS A 168 -5.91 21.65 -5.66
C HIS A 168 -6.82 21.26 -4.47
N THR A 169 -7.10 19.96 -4.29
CA THR A 169 -7.85 19.48 -3.13
C THR A 169 -7.00 18.61 -2.22
N LEU A 170 -7.39 18.60 -0.95
CA LEU A 170 -6.74 17.85 0.12
C LEU A 170 -7.61 16.66 0.51
N ALA A 171 -6.96 15.54 0.80
CA ALA A 171 -7.58 14.35 1.39
C ALA A 171 -6.77 13.89 2.60
N ALA A 172 -7.44 13.39 3.63
CA ALA A 172 -6.77 12.72 4.74
C ALA A 172 -6.42 11.29 4.34
N VAL A 173 -5.24 10.83 4.75
CA VAL A 173 -4.74 9.49 4.43
C VAL A 173 -4.35 8.77 5.69
N PHE A 174 -4.83 7.55 5.82
CA PHE A 174 -4.42 6.61 6.86
C PHE A 174 -4.08 5.28 6.22
N TYR A 175 -2.96 4.68 6.60
CA TYR A 175 -2.71 3.30 6.23
C TYR A 175 -2.07 2.50 7.36
N ASN A 176 -2.32 1.19 7.32
CA ASN A 176 -1.63 0.19 8.09
C ASN A 176 -1.02 -0.86 7.17
N GLU A 177 0.15 -1.33 7.53
CA GLU A 177 0.86 -2.35 6.78
C GLU A 177 1.57 -3.30 7.74
N VAL A 178 1.30 -4.60 7.61
CA VAL A 178 1.88 -5.68 8.40
C VAL A 178 2.82 -6.50 7.53
N TYR A 179 3.95 -6.89 8.10
CA TYR A 179 4.98 -7.68 7.44
C TYR A 179 5.28 -8.94 8.26
N LEU A 180 5.28 -10.08 7.60
CA LEU A 180 5.63 -11.37 8.19
C LEU A 180 6.74 -12.02 7.38
N ASN A 181 7.80 -12.43 8.06
CA ASN A 181 8.91 -13.19 7.46
C ASN A 181 8.70 -14.67 7.66
N PHE A 182 9.16 -15.49 6.70
CA PHE A 182 9.23 -16.93 6.84
C PHE A 182 10.36 -17.50 5.97
N GLY A 183 10.80 -18.70 6.32
CA GLY A 183 11.92 -19.38 5.68
C GLY A 183 12.88 -19.96 6.71
N LYS A 184 13.80 -20.82 6.27
CA LYS A 184 14.72 -21.58 7.15
C LYS A 184 15.63 -20.68 8.02
N GLN A 185 15.87 -19.45 7.59
CA GLN A 185 16.75 -18.50 8.31
C GLN A 185 16.00 -17.59 9.29
N ILE A 186 14.68 -17.71 9.37
CA ILE A 186 13.85 -16.92 10.27
C ILE A 186 13.66 -17.69 11.57
N VAL A 187 14.34 -17.24 12.63
CA VAL A 187 14.29 -17.88 13.96
C VAL A 187 13.42 -17.08 14.93
N TYR A 188 13.61 -15.76 15.02
CA TYR A 188 12.95 -14.93 16.03
C TYR A 188 11.99 -13.91 15.48
N ASN A 189 12.15 -13.48 14.22
CA ASN A 189 11.42 -12.36 13.63
C ASN A 189 10.44 -12.80 12.53
N THR A 190 9.61 -13.78 12.82
CA THR A 190 8.45 -14.11 11.99
C THR A 190 7.57 -12.86 11.83
N PHE A 191 7.26 -12.18 12.91
CA PHE A 191 6.78 -10.79 12.82
C PHE A 191 7.97 -9.90 12.45
N ASP A 192 7.93 -9.24 11.29
CA ASP A 192 8.98 -8.31 10.86
C ASP A 192 8.68 -6.91 11.35
N GLN A 193 7.53 -6.37 10.94
CA GLN A 193 7.16 -5.02 11.34
C GLN A 193 5.65 -4.73 11.13
N LEU A 194 5.18 -3.74 11.88
CA LEU A 194 3.91 -3.06 11.68
C LEU A 194 4.21 -1.60 11.34
N ARG A 195 3.54 -1.07 10.32
CA ARG A 195 3.59 0.36 9.99
C ARG A 195 2.21 0.96 10.08
N ALA A 196 2.14 2.16 10.67
CA ALA A 196 0.97 3.01 10.66
C ALA A 196 1.36 4.38 10.11
N PHE A 197 0.55 4.94 9.25
CA PHE A 197 0.74 6.27 8.69
C PHE A 197 -0.54 7.08 8.80
N GLY A 198 -0.38 8.33 9.20
CA GLY A 198 -1.43 9.35 9.19
C GLY A 198 -0.91 10.63 8.55
N GLY A 199 -1.68 11.19 7.64
CA GLY A 199 -1.26 12.39 6.93
C GLY A 199 -2.26 12.87 5.91
N PHE A 200 -1.76 13.58 4.91
CA PHE A 200 -2.54 14.22 3.88
C PHE A 200 -2.03 13.87 2.49
N ASN A 201 -2.93 13.92 1.53
CA ASN A 201 -2.67 13.79 0.11
C ASN A 201 -3.21 15.05 -0.59
N TYR A 202 -2.32 15.88 -1.11
CA TYR A 202 -2.66 17.07 -1.89
C TYR A 202 -2.62 16.73 -3.38
N THR A 203 -3.75 16.89 -4.05
CA THR A 203 -3.86 16.67 -5.50
C THR A 203 -3.34 17.89 -6.23
N ILE A 204 -2.14 17.79 -6.83
CA ILE A 204 -1.52 18.89 -7.59
C ILE A 204 -2.19 19.01 -8.97
N THR A 205 -2.25 17.88 -9.68
CA THR A 205 -2.93 17.76 -10.97
C THR A 205 -3.75 16.48 -11.00
N LYS A 206 -4.51 16.23 -12.05
CA LYS A 206 -5.23 14.95 -12.23
C LYS A 206 -4.32 13.70 -12.19
N ASN A 207 -3.03 13.87 -12.45
CA ASN A 207 -2.06 12.77 -12.51
C ASN A 207 -1.05 12.80 -11.36
N ALA A 208 -0.92 13.91 -10.65
CA ALA A 208 0.13 14.15 -9.66
C ALA A 208 -0.43 14.50 -8.30
N ASN A 209 0.08 13.86 -7.26
CA ASN A 209 -0.27 14.11 -5.87
C ASN A 209 0.99 14.21 -5.02
N LEU A 210 0.93 15.03 -3.98
CA LEU A 210 1.92 15.09 -2.91
C LEU A 210 1.32 14.51 -1.64
N GLN A 211 1.89 13.42 -1.14
CA GLN A 211 1.46 12.79 0.11
C GLN A 211 2.50 13.08 1.19
N PHE A 212 2.07 13.60 2.32
CA PHE A 212 2.94 13.93 3.44
C PHE A 212 2.27 13.64 4.77
N GLY A 213 3.06 13.29 5.77
CA GLY A 213 2.54 12.98 7.10
C GLY A 213 3.54 12.24 7.96
N TYR A 214 3.02 11.69 9.04
CA TYR A 214 3.78 10.95 10.05
C TYR A 214 3.62 9.45 9.86
N LEU A 215 4.74 8.74 9.92
CA LEU A 215 4.81 7.29 9.86
C LEU A 215 5.44 6.76 11.16
N TYR A 216 4.73 5.85 11.79
CA TYR A 216 5.24 5.02 12.86
C TYR A 216 5.51 3.61 12.37
N SER A 217 6.64 3.00 12.73
CA SER A 217 6.91 1.61 12.46
C SER A 217 7.49 0.93 13.69
N PHE A 218 6.83 -0.15 14.12
CA PHE A 218 7.34 -1.07 15.12
C PHE A 218 7.94 -2.28 14.42
N GLN A 219 9.23 -2.55 14.65
CA GLN A 219 9.99 -3.58 13.96
C GLN A 219 10.64 -4.53 14.96
N GLN A 220 10.52 -5.84 14.70
CA GLN A 220 11.29 -6.86 15.38
C GLN A 220 12.61 -7.12 14.62
N LEU A 221 13.73 -7.08 15.33
CA LEU A 221 15.04 -7.34 14.72
C LEU A 221 15.32 -8.84 14.67
N ALA A 222 16.22 -9.24 13.78
CA ALA A 222 16.61 -10.65 13.62
C ALA A 222 17.28 -11.23 14.89
N VAL A 223 17.83 -10.38 15.73
CA VAL A 223 18.34 -10.77 17.06
C VAL A 223 17.18 -10.77 18.04
N GLY A 224 16.91 -11.91 18.66
CA GLY A 224 15.78 -12.09 19.58
C GLY A 224 15.69 -11.02 20.67
N ASN A 225 14.47 -10.68 21.09
CA ASN A 225 14.13 -9.68 22.11
C ASN A 225 14.54 -8.23 21.80
N ARG A 226 15.00 -7.93 20.58
CA ARG A 226 15.32 -6.57 20.14
C ARG A 226 14.27 -6.03 19.19
N TYR A 227 13.83 -4.81 19.49
CA TYR A 227 12.79 -4.11 18.74
C TYR A 227 13.25 -2.70 18.40
N ARG A 228 12.65 -2.14 17.36
CA ARG A 228 12.89 -0.76 16.95
C ARG A 228 11.57 -0.05 16.75
N ASN A 229 11.42 1.09 17.42
CA ASN A 229 10.41 2.09 17.11
C ASN A 229 11.01 3.08 16.14
N LEU A 230 10.38 3.24 15.00
CA LEU A 230 10.80 4.20 14.00
C LEU A 230 9.69 5.24 13.83
N HIS A 231 10.07 6.49 13.96
CA HIS A 231 9.26 7.68 13.80
C HIS A 231 9.75 8.41 12.56
N ALA A 232 8.91 8.58 11.53
CA ALA A 232 9.36 9.25 10.33
C ALA A 232 8.37 10.32 9.85
N VAL A 233 8.92 11.43 9.39
CA VAL A 233 8.23 12.32 8.48
C VAL A 233 8.34 11.73 7.09
N ARG A 234 7.20 11.50 6.44
CA ARG A 234 7.15 10.89 5.12
C ARG A 234 6.58 11.88 4.11
N ILE A 235 7.31 12.09 3.00
CA ILE A 235 6.92 12.97 1.90
C ILE A 235 7.12 12.22 0.59
N PHE A 236 6.03 12.00 -0.14
CA PHE A 236 6.03 11.20 -1.35
C PHE A 236 5.31 11.93 -2.48
N TYR A 237 5.98 12.00 -3.62
CA TYR A 237 5.38 12.41 -4.87
C TYR A 237 4.78 11.19 -5.56
N LEU A 238 3.48 11.24 -5.85
CA LEU A 238 2.73 10.15 -6.47
C LEU A 238 2.32 10.58 -7.87
N TYR A 239 2.73 9.82 -8.88
CA TYR A 239 2.44 10.14 -10.27
C TYR A 239 1.73 8.97 -10.96
N ASN A 240 0.53 9.20 -11.48
CA ASN A 240 -0.26 8.19 -12.17
C ASN A 240 -0.62 8.70 -13.57
N LEU A 241 -0.08 8.06 -14.58
CA LEU A 241 -0.28 8.45 -15.97
C LEU A 241 -1.04 7.34 -16.72
N ASP A 242 -2.19 7.74 -17.26
CA ASP A 242 -2.99 6.89 -18.15
C ASP A 242 -2.77 7.33 -19.59
N LEU A 243 -2.02 6.50 -20.34
CA LEU A 243 -1.65 6.72 -21.75
C LEU A 243 -2.61 6.02 -22.71
N ARG A 244 -3.69 5.41 -22.22
CA ARG A 244 -4.66 4.75 -23.08
C ARG A 244 -5.32 5.77 -24.01
N LYS A 245 -5.41 5.42 -25.30
CA LYS A 245 -6.19 6.20 -26.26
C LYS A 245 -7.65 6.21 -25.78
N LYS A 246 -8.17 7.37 -25.46
CA LYS A 246 -9.62 7.51 -25.22
C LYS A 246 -10.31 7.07 -26.51
N LYS A 247 -11.17 6.04 -26.46
CA LYS A 247 -12.11 5.82 -27.55
C LYS A 247 -12.94 7.09 -27.67
N THR A 248 -12.71 7.84 -28.71
CA THR A 248 -13.63 8.89 -29.12
C THR A 248 -14.90 8.15 -29.49
N THR A 249 -15.88 8.16 -28.62
CA THR A 249 -17.24 7.77 -28.99
C THR A 249 -17.67 8.86 -29.97
N ASN A 250 -17.48 8.60 -31.25
CA ASN A 250 -18.14 9.37 -32.29
C ASN A 250 -19.64 9.10 -32.10
N THR A 251 -20.26 9.88 -31.24
CA THR A 251 -21.68 10.13 -31.35
C THR A 251 -21.80 11.03 -32.56
N LYS A 252 -21.72 10.43 -33.78
CA LYS A 252 -22.35 11.03 -34.94
C LYS A 252 -23.79 11.16 -34.50
N ALA A 253 -24.17 12.38 -34.21
CA ALA A 253 -25.53 12.79 -34.11
C ALA A 253 -26.23 12.30 -35.38
N MET A 254 -27.12 11.34 -35.24
CA MET A 254 -28.20 11.13 -36.20
C MET A 254 -29.15 12.34 -36.05
N HIS A 255 -28.70 13.47 -36.50
CA HIS A 255 -29.55 14.59 -36.87
C HIS A 255 -29.34 14.78 -38.36
N ASP A 256 -30.15 14.10 -39.14
CA ASP A 256 -30.67 14.51 -40.42
C ASP A 256 -31.58 13.41 -40.94
N VAL A 257 -32.77 13.33 -40.33
CA VAL A 257 -33.95 12.85 -41.06
C VAL A 257 -34.83 14.09 -41.23
N SER A 258 -34.65 14.72 -42.39
CA SER A 258 -35.55 15.73 -42.90
C SER A 258 -36.99 15.20 -42.90
N TYR A 259 -37.78 15.83 -42.06
CA TYR A 259 -39.24 15.67 -42.10
C TYR A 259 -39.77 16.43 -43.34
N SER A 260 -39.91 15.72 -44.42
CA SER A 260 -40.79 16.13 -45.52
C SER A 260 -42.18 15.58 -45.22
N GLY A 261 -43.14 16.50 -45.20
CA GLY A 261 -44.46 16.31 -44.67
C GLY A 261 -45.32 15.24 -45.30
N ASN A 262 -46.27 14.76 -44.57
CA ASN A 262 -47.67 14.87 -44.94
C ASN A 262 -48.59 14.59 -43.76
N LYS A 263 -49.62 15.42 -43.68
CA LYS A 263 -50.80 15.29 -42.84
C LYS A 263 -51.45 13.94 -43.02
N LEU A 264 -51.95 13.33 -41.98
CA LEU A 264 -53.37 12.94 -41.83
C LEU A 264 -53.62 12.07 -40.59
N ASN A 265 -54.53 12.60 -39.76
CA ASN A 265 -55.57 11.87 -39.02
C ASN A 265 -55.23 11.09 -37.74
N HIS A 266 -55.63 11.75 -36.66
CA HIS A 266 -56.70 11.35 -35.72
C HIS A 266 -56.78 9.90 -35.23
N LEU A 267 -56.88 9.81 -33.88
CA LEU A 267 -57.61 8.81 -33.11
C LEU A 267 -56.85 7.52 -32.75
N ASN A 268 -56.47 7.37 -31.54
CA ASN A 268 -57.10 6.56 -30.52
C ASN A 268 -56.15 6.42 -29.31
N ASN A 269 -56.52 7.09 -28.28
CA ASN A 269 -56.95 6.57 -26.98
C ASN A 269 -56.22 5.35 -26.44
N ALA A 270 -55.57 5.66 -25.33
CA ALA A 270 -55.83 5.02 -24.01
C ALA A 270 -55.52 3.53 -23.85
N ARG A 271 -54.87 3.31 -22.75
CA ARG A 271 -54.71 2.08 -21.97
C ARG A 271 -53.51 1.21 -22.30
N PHE A 272 -52.54 1.26 -21.42
CA PHE A 272 -52.36 0.19 -20.44
C PHE A 272 -51.55 0.69 -19.24
N LEU A 273 -52.28 0.86 -18.19
CA LEU A 273 -51.83 0.88 -16.81
C LEU A 273 -51.39 -0.53 -16.42
N ALA A 274 -50.31 -0.56 -15.61
CA ALA A 274 -50.10 -1.49 -14.52
C ALA A 274 -50.08 -3.00 -14.81
N VAL A 275 -48.94 -3.57 -14.63
CA VAL A 275 -48.87 -4.83 -13.89
C VAL A 275 -47.79 -4.67 -12.84
N ASN A 276 -48.30 -4.58 -11.64
CA ASN A 276 -47.66 -4.72 -10.35
C ASN A 276 -47.26 -6.18 -10.09
N HIS A 277 -46.28 -6.31 -9.21
CA HIS A 277 -46.17 -7.29 -8.14
C HIS A 277 -45.46 -8.61 -8.35
N HIS A 278 -44.57 -8.77 -7.41
CA HIS A 278 -44.21 -9.99 -6.68
C HIS A 278 -43.20 -10.93 -7.32
N PHE A 279 -42.02 -10.94 -6.75
CA PHE A 279 -41.58 -12.20 -6.18
C PHE A 279 -40.88 -11.95 -4.83
N ASN A 280 -41.55 -12.49 -3.86
CA ASN A 280 -41.17 -12.58 -2.46
C ASN A 280 -40.01 -13.55 -2.24
N ALA A 281 -39.33 -13.27 -1.15
CA ALA A 281 -38.41 -14.12 -0.43
C ALA A 281 -38.73 -15.63 -0.47
N LYS A 282 -37.71 -16.46 -0.49
CA LYS A 282 -37.45 -17.55 0.48
C LYS A 282 -36.22 -18.37 0.09
N TYR A 283 -35.60 -18.78 1.16
CA TYR A 283 -34.65 -19.88 1.43
C TYR A 283 -33.18 -19.51 1.46
N ILE A 284 -32.80 -19.52 2.63
CA ILE A 284 -31.79 -20.03 3.58
C ILE A 284 -30.52 -19.18 3.59
#